data_03728584fc31f4d608909d6600cb3d00
#
_entry.id   03728584fc31f4d608909d6600cb3d00
#
_cell.length_a   1.000
_cell.length_b   1.000
_cell.length_c   1.000
_cell.angle_alpha   90.00
_cell.angle_beta   90.00
_cell.angle_gamma   90.00
#
_symmetry.space_group_name_H-M   'P 1'
#
loop_
_entity.id
_entity.type
_entity.pdbx_description
1 polymer ?
#
loop_
_entity_poly.entity_id
_entity_poly.type
_entity_poly.pdbx_seq_one_letter_code
_entity_poly.pdbx_strand_id
1 'polypeptide(L)'
;MKTDILQNKVFSKAELYDISQEIKQNGIRLGFQQVGIADTDLGEAEERFENWLAEGCHGDMDYLSRHGKKRSRPERLVPGTVRVISARMDYWPTISTNTKKNLTQLKTNQDHLISLIKNVLLNNPSDTGLLEKYK
;
A
#
# COMPACT_ATOMS: atom_id res chain seq x y z
N MET A 1 12.59 27.57 0.87
CA MET A 1 11.37 28.18 1.40
C MET A 1 10.20 27.86 0.49
N LYS A 2 9.66 26.62 0.50
CA LYS A 2 8.42 26.22 -0.22
C LYS A 2 7.73 25.01 0.43
N THR A 3 7.94 24.78 1.74
CA THR A 3 7.49 23.56 2.42
C THR A 3 6.29 23.76 3.36
N ASP A 4 5.80 25.01 3.55
CA ASP A 4 4.80 25.28 4.60
C ASP A 4 3.33 25.33 4.13
N ILE A 5 3.05 25.10 2.83
CA ILE A 5 1.69 25.32 2.30
C ILE A 5 0.78 24.08 2.39
N LEU A 6 1.33 22.89 2.68
CA LEU A 6 0.56 21.65 2.65
C LEU A 6 0.14 21.12 4.03
N GLN A 7 0.61 21.70 5.13
CA GLN A 7 0.39 21.15 6.48
C GLN A 7 -1.05 21.26 7.01
N ASN A 8 -1.97 22.01 6.34
CA ASN A 8 -3.36 22.16 6.78
C ASN A 8 -4.39 22.16 5.64
N LYS A 9 -4.06 21.57 4.48
CA LYS A 9 -5.06 21.51 3.40
C LYS A 9 -6.09 20.41 3.70
N VAL A 10 -7.29 20.82 4.05
CA VAL A 10 -8.45 19.91 4.11
C VAL A 10 -8.94 19.70 2.69
N PHE A 11 -8.80 18.48 2.17
CA PHE A 11 -9.30 18.13 0.85
C PHE A 11 -10.81 17.91 0.88
N SER A 12 -11.51 18.41 -0.12
CA SER A 12 -12.91 18.11 -0.38
C SER A 12 -13.08 16.65 -0.84
N LYS A 13 -14.29 16.11 -0.74
CA LYS A 13 -14.60 14.76 -1.25
C LYS A 13 -14.30 14.61 -2.74
N ALA A 14 -14.52 15.66 -3.53
CA ALA A 14 -14.23 15.67 -4.97
C ALA A 14 -12.73 15.57 -5.21
N GLU A 15 -11.90 16.40 -4.55
CA GLU A 15 -10.44 16.33 -4.66
C GLU A 15 -9.89 14.97 -4.24
N LEU A 16 -10.43 14.37 -3.16
CA LEU A 16 -10.02 13.02 -2.73
C LEU A 16 -10.38 11.96 -3.76
N TYR A 17 -11.53 12.09 -4.41
CA TYR A 17 -11.94 11.21 -5.49
C TYR A 17 -10.99 11.33 -6.69
N ASP A 18 -10.68 12.55 -7.13
CA ASP A 18 -9.77 12.81 -8.25
C ASP A 18 -8.37 12.24 -7.97
N ILE A 19 -7.81 12.48 -6.77
CA ILE A 19 -6.54 11.91 -6.33
C ILE A 19 -6.59 10.38 -6.38
N SER A 20 -7.69 9.78 -5.92
CA SER A 20 -7.83 8.32 -5.93
C SER A 20 -7.85 7.73 -7.34
N GLN A 21 -8.50 8.41 -8.29
CA GLN A 21 -8.52 8.02 -9.70
C GLN A 21 -7.13 8.16 -10.33
N GLU A 22 -6.42 9.25 -10.04
CA GLU A 22 -5.07 9.47 -10.52
C GLU A 22 -4.11 8.38 -10.03
N ILE A 23 -4.17 8.01 -8.74
CA ILE A 23 -3.36 6.91 -8.17
C ILE A 23 -3.65 5.59 -8.91
N LYS A 24 -4.93 5.26 -9.12
CA LYS A 24 -5.32 4.02 -9.83
C LYS A 24 -4.83 4.02 -11.28
N GLN A 25 -5.00 5.12 -12.00
CA GLN A 25 -4.53 5.25 -13.38
C GLN A 25 -3.01 5.17 -13.48
N ASN A 26 -2.28 5.79 -12.55
CA ASN A 26 -0.84 5.70 -12.49
C ASN A 26 -0.38 4.26 -12.24
N GLY A 27 -1.04 3.54 -11.35
CA GLY A 27 -0.75 2.13 -11.11
C GLY A 27 -0.93 1.27 -12.37
N ILE A 28 -2.03 1.45 -13.10
CA ILE A 28 -2.26 0.74 -14.37
C ILE A 28 -1.19 1.10 -15.41
N ARG A 29 -0.82 2.38 -15.53
CA ARG A 29 0.28 2.83 -16.43
C ARG A 29 1.63 2.21 -16.07
N LEU A 30 1.86 1.92 -14.80
CA LEU A 30 3.07 1.26 -14.30
C LEU A 30 3.05 -0.27 -14.50
N GLY A 31 1.97 -0.84 -15.03
CA GLY A 31 1.86 -2.26 -15.36
C GLY A 31 1.17 -3.11 -14.29
N PHE A 32 0.61 -2.51 -13.24
CA PHE A 32 -0.25 -3.25 -12.32
C PHE A 32 -1.60 -3.57 -12.98
N GLN A 33 -2.11 -4.78 -12.79
CA GLN A 33 -3.39 -5.20 -13.34
C GLN A 33 -4.56 -4.62 -12.55
N GLN A 34 -4.34 -4.34 -11.28
CA GLN A 34 -5.38 -3.79 -10.42
C GLN A 34 -4.77 -2.95 -9.29
N VAL A 35 -5.41 -1.82 -8.99
CA VAL A 35 -5.08 -0.97 -7.83
C VAL A 35 -6.34 -0.67 -7.05
N GLY A 36 -6.34 -1.00 -5.77
CA GLY A 36 -7.40 -0.71 -4.80
C GLY A 36 -6.93 0.31 -3.77
N ILE A 37 -7.84 1.13 -3.28
CA ILE A 37 -7.61 2.03 -2.15
C ILE A 37 -8.70 1.77 -1.13
N ALA A 38 -8.33 1.44 0.10
CA ALA A 38 -9.22 1.18 1.21
C ALA A 38 -8.88 2.12 2.38
N ASP A 39 -9.83 2.30 3.28
CA ASP A 39 -9.54 2.89 4.59
C ASP A 39 -8.88 1.87 5.53
N THR A 40 -8.65 2.27 6.77
CA THR A 40 -8.01 1.43 7.79
C THR A 40 -9.01 0.74 8.70
N ASP A 41 -10.30 1.01 8.53
CA ASP A 41 -11.37 0.38 9.30
C ASP A 41 -11.84 -0.90 8.58
N LEU A 42 -11.53 -2.04 9.17
CA LEU A 42 -11.93 -3.35 8.64
C LEU A 42 -13.31 -3.80 9.15
N GLY A 43 -13.90 -3.08 10.13
CA GLY A 43 -15.20 -3.42 10.70
C GLY A 43 -15.31 -4.90 11.06
N GLU A 44 -16.37 -5.57 10.57
CA GLU A 44 -16.63 -6.99 10.83
C GLU A 44 -15.54 -7.94 10.28
N ALA A 45 -14.71 -7.51 9.35
CA ALA A 45 -13.66 -8.37 8.79
C ALA A 45 -12.56 -8.65 9.81
N GLU A 46 -12.28 -7.73 10.74
CA GLU A 46 -11.35 -7.94 11.85
C GLU A 46 -11.88 -9.05 12.79
N GLU A 47 -13.15 -8.97 13.15
CA GLU A 47 -13.79 -9.97 14.04
C GLU A 47 -13.81 -11.36 13.39
N ARG A 48 -14.16 -11.44 12.11
CA ARG A 48 -14.12 -12.72 11.36
C ARG A 48 -12.71 -13.29 11.30
N PHE A 49 -11.69 -12.47 11.15
CA PHE A 49 -10.30 -12.92 11.13
C PHE A 49 -9.86 -13.42 12.53
N GLU A 50 -10.23 -12.72 13.61
CA GLU A 50 -9.92 -13.13 14.97
C GLU A 50 -10.60 -14.46 15.32
N ASN A 51 -11.86 -14.65 14.95
CA ASN A 51 -12.60 -15.90 15.14
C ASN A 51 -11.95 -17.06 14.36
N TRP A 52 -11.59 -16.82 13.09
CA TRP A 52 -10.89 -17.78 12.24
C TRP A 52 -9.54 -18.24 12.84
N LEU A 53 -8.79 -17.30 13.46
CA LEU A 53 -7.57 -17.62 14.19
C LEU A 53 -7.85 -18.43 15.47
N ALA A 54 -8.87 -18.05 16.23
CA ALA A 54 -9.26 -18.72 17.48
C ALA A 54 -9.71 -20.16 17.24
N GLU A 55 -10.33 -20.43 16.10
CA GLU A 55 -10.74 -21.77 15.66
C GLU A 55 -9.56 -22.63 15.13
N GLY A 56 -8.34 -22.07 15.09
CA GLY A 56 -7.16 -22.78 14.58
C GLY A 56 -7.15 -23.02 13.07
N CYS A 57 -8.03 -22.32 12.32
CA CYS A 57 -8.15 -22.48 10.86
C CYS A 57 -6.90 -22.08 10.09
N HIS A 58 -5.95 -21.40 10.73
CA HIS A 58 -4.65 -21.03 10.15
C HIS A 58 -3.65 -22.22 10.07
N GLY A 59 -3.97 -23.39 10.66
CA GLY A 59 -3.08 -24.56 10.65
C GLY A 59 -1.69 -24.21 11.18
N ASP A 60 -0.64 -24.63 10.46
CA ASP A 60 0.76 -24.39 10.84
C ASP A 60 1.27 -22.97 10.54
N MET A 61 0.38 -22.07 10.11
CA MET A 61 0.75 -20.68 9.79
C MET A 61 0.77 -19.78 11.03
N ASP A 62 1.54 -20.16 12.06
CA ASP A 62 1.64 -19.45 13.34
C ASP A 62 1.99 -17.96 13.21
N TYR A 63 2.68 -17.59 12.11
CA TYR A 63 3.00 -16.19 11.84
C TYR A 63 1.76 -15.30 11.69
N LEU A 64 0.59 -15.88 11.42
CA LEU A 64 -0.67 -15.13 11.31
C LEU A 64 -1.16 -14.64 12.68
N SER A 65 -0.89 -15.37 13.74
CA SER A 65 -1.28 -15.02 15.11
C SER A 65 -0.26 -14.14 15.84
N ARG A 66 1.04 -14.20 15.46
CA ARG A 66 2.17 -13.59 16.19
C ARG A 66 2.09 -12.09 16.41
N HIS A 67 1.47 -11.36 15.48
CA HIS A 67 1.48 -9.89 15.52
C HIS A 67 0.17 -9.29 16.02
N GLY A 68 -0.77 -10.13 16.46
CA GLY A 68 -2.06 -9.71 16.98
C GLY A 68 -2.74 -8.69 16.06
N LYS A 69 -3.28 -7.64 16.63
CA LYS A 69 -4.04 -6.61 15.92
C LYS A 69 -3.22 -5.72 14.95
N LYS A 70 -1.90 -5.89 14.83
CA LYS A 70 -1.12 -5.12 13.84
C LYS A 70 -1.48 -5.48 12.39
N ARG A 71 -2.04 -6.67 12.16
CA ARG A 71 -2.48 -7.09 10.81
C ARG A 71 -3.77 -6.42 10.38
N SER A 72 -4.69 -6.26 11.32
CA SER A 72 -6.00 -5.67 11.08
C SER A 72 -6.02 -4.16 11.31
N ARG A 73 -4.99 -3.62 11.95
CA ARG A 73 -4.86 -2.21 12.33
C ARG A 73 -3.58 -1.60 11.76
N PRO A 74 -3.59 -1.16 10.49
CA PRO A 74 -2.40 -0.58 9.85
C PRO A 74 -1.79 0.60 10.63
N GLU A 75 -2.60 1.38 11.32
CA GLU A 75 -2.17 2.49 12.16
C GLU A 75 -1.32 2.06 13.38
N ARG A 76 -1.43 0.77 13.80
CA ARG A 76 -0.55 0.19 14.83
C ARG A 76 0.81 -0.23 14.29
N LEU A 77 0.90 -0.44 12.98
CA LEU A 77 2.16 -0.72 12.29
C LEU A 77 2.85 0.58 11.90
N VAL A 78 2.10 1.48 11.29
CA VAL A 78 2.56 2.80 10.83
C VAL A 78 1.61 3.86 11.39
N PRO A 79 1.97 4.55 12.49
CA PRO A 79 1.16 5.62 13.04
C PRO A 79 0.82 6.70 11.99
N GLY A 80 -0.41 7.18 12.00
CA GLY A 80 -0.87 8.17 11.02
C GLY A 80 -1.36 7.59 9.69
N THR A 81 -1.35 6.26 9.52
CA THR A 81 -1.94 5.62 8.33
C THR A 81 -3.43 5.91 8.23
N VAL A 82 -3.84 6.51 7.12
CA VAL A 82 -5.25 6.87 6.85
C VAL A 82 -5.85 6.07 5.69
N ARG A 83 -5.01 5.46 4.85
CA ARG A 83 -5.44 4.64 3.70
C ARG A 83 -4.44 3.54 3.43
N VAL A 84 -4.92 2.46 2.84
CA VAL A 84 -4.12 1.35 2.34
C VAL A 84 -4.28 1.28 0.82
N ILE A 85 -3.15 1.31 0.11
CA ILE A 85 -3.12 1.13 -1.34
C ILE A 85 -2.64 -0.29 -1.61
N SER A 86 -3.47 -1.08 -2.28
CA SER A 86 -3.15 -2.44 -2.69
C SER A 86 -2.99 -2.49 -4.21
N ALA A 87 -1.90 -3.08 -4.69
CA ALA A 87 -1.65 -3.25 -6.11
C ALA A 87 -1.39 -4.72 -6.44
N ARG A 88 -2.06 -5.23 -7.48
CA ARG A 88 -1.85 -6.59 -7.99
C ARG A 88 -0.97 -6.53 -9.24
N MET A 89 0.06 -7.38 -9.25
CA MET A 89 0.91 -7.57 -10.41
C MET A 89 0.98 -9.07 -10.74
N ASP A 90 0.67 -9.42 -11.98
CA ASP A 90 0.82 -10.79 -12.47
C ASP A 90 2.31 -11.03 -12.76
N TYR A 91 2.89 -12.01 -12.10
CA TYR A 91 4.32 -12.35 -12.22
C TYR A 91 4.57 -13.52 -13.18
N TRP A 92 3.51 -14.15 -13.69
CA TRP A 92 3.66 -15.23 -14.66
C TRP A 92 4.09 -14.66 -16.01
N PRO A 93 5.31 -14.92 -16.47
CA PRO A 93 5.73 -14.42 -17.77
C PRO A 93 4.92 -15.11 -18.87
N THR A 94 4.25 -14.36 -19.71
CA THR A 94 3.82 -14.86 -20.99
C THR A 94 5.11 -15.35 -21.72
N ILE A 95 5.17 -16.62 -22.09
CA ILE A 95 6.32 -17.23 -22.74
C ILE A 95 6.51 -16.56 -24.12
N SER A 96 7.09 -15.38 -24.13
CA SER A 96 7.58 -14.69 -25.30
C SER A 96 9.05 -14.33 -25.07
N THR A 97 9.85 -14.48 -26.09
CA THR A 97 11.31 -14.36 -26.17
C THR A 97 11.93 -13.05 -25.64
N ASN A 98 11.17 -12.21 -24.93
CA ASN A 98 11.58 -10.93 -24.37
C ASN A 98 11.67 -10.88 -22.83
N THR A 99 11.78 -12.05 -22.18
CA THR A 99 11.73 -12.18 -20.69
C THR A 99 12.73 -11.31 -19.95
N LYS A 100 13.93 -11.08 -20.51
CA LYS A 100 14.95 -10.21 -19.88
C LYS A 100 14.54 -8.71 -19.90
N LYS A 101 13.94 -8.23 -20.98
CA LYS A 101 13.46 -6.85 -21.09
C LYS A 101 12.30 -6.57 -20.13
N ASN A 102 11.38 -7.54 -19.98
CA ASN A 102 10.24 -7.43 -19.10
C ASN A 102 10.65 -7.39 -17.62
N LEU A 103 11.63 -8.20 -17.20
CA LEU A 103 12.15 -8.17 -15.82
C LEU A 103 12.84 -6.85 -15.46
N THR A 104 13.58 -6.27 -16.40
CA THR A 104 14.22 -4.94 -16.18
C THR A 104 13.15 -3.85 -16.08
N GLN A 105 12.12 -3.91 -16.91
CA GLN A 105 11.02 -2.95 -16.91
C GLN A 105 10.16 -3.05 -15.64
N LEU A 106 9.95 -4.28 -15.12
CA LEU A 106 9.25 -4.52 -13.86
C LEU A 106 10.02 -3.91 -12.67
N LYS A 107 11.34 -4.07 -12.61
CA LYS A 107 12.17 -3.44 -11.57
C LYS A 107 12.10 -1.92 -11.64
N THR A 108 12.24 -1.34 -12.83
CA THR A 108 12.16 0.11 -13.04
C THR A 108 10.78 0.65 -12.62
N ASN A 109 9.70 -0.07 -12.94
CA ASN A 109 8.34 0.31 -12.56
C ASN A 109 8.14 0.23 -11.04
N GLN A 110 8.71 -0.79 -10.38
CA GLN A 110 8.68 -0.94 -8.93
C GLN A 110 9.40 0.22 -8.23
N ASP A 111 10.61 0.57 -8.70
CA ASP A 111 11.39 1.68 -8.15
C ASP A 111 10.67 3.02 -8.35
N HIS A 112 10.03 3.20 -9.50
CA HIS A 112 9.26 4.41 -9.80
C HIS A 112 8.01 4.51 -8.90
N LEU A 113 7.30 3.41 -8.66
CA LEU A 113 6.16 3.38 -7.73
C LEU A 113 6.60 3.70 -6.30
N ILE A 114 7.71 3.11 -5.83
CA ILE A 114 8.29 3.41 -4.52
C ILE A 114 8.65 4.89 -4.44
N SER A 115 9.20 5.48 -5.50
CA SER A 115 9.51 6.91 -5.57
C SER A 115 8.26 7.78 -5.50
N LEU A 116 7.18 7.41 -6.20
CA LEU A 116 5.90 8.13 -6.15
C LEU A 116 5.26 8.03 -4.76
N ILE A 117 5.26 6.83 -4.16
CA ILE A 117 4.76 6.63 -2.80
C ILE A 117 5.59 7.44 -1.81
N LYS A 118 6.91 7.43 -1.94
CA LYS A 118 7.80 8.28 -1.13
C LYS A 118 7.48 9.76 -1.28
N ASN A 119 7.25 10.24 -2.49
CA ASN A 119 6.91 11.65 -2.73
C ASN A 119 5.55 12.02 -2.14
N VAL A 120 4.57 11.13 -2.18
CA VAL A 120 3.25 11.33 -1.56
C VAL A 120 3.33 11.31 -0.03
N LEU A 121 4.18 10.43 0.54
CA LEU A 121 4.38 10.31 1.99
C LEU A 121 5.34 11.39 2.55
N LEU A 122 6.38 11.79 1.79
CA LEU A 122 7.36 12.80 2.21
C LEU A 122 6.83 14.24 2.18
N ASN A 123 5.66 14.47 1.62
CA ASN A 123 4.94 15.73 1.81
C ASN A 123 4.25 15.82 3.19
N ASN A 124 4.41 14.78 4.04
CA ASN A 124 4.12 14.80 5.47
C ASN A 124 5.44 14.72 6.25
N PRO A 125 6.01 15.82 6.77
CA PRO A 125 7.34 15.86 7.39
C PRO A 125 7.46 15.16 8.76
N SER A 126 6.40 14.55 9.27
CA SER A 126 6.42 13.83 10.56
C SER A 126 6.90 12.37 10.46
N ASP A 127 7.16 11.81 9.28
CA ASP A 127 7.35 10.36 9.10
C ASP A 127 8.68 9.92 8.47
N THR A 128 9.72 10.75 8.47
CA THR A 128 11.04 10.39 7.93
C THR A 128 11.77 9.27 8.69
N GLY A 129 11.31 8.90 9.89
CA GLY A 129 11.94 7.85 10.71
C GLY A 129 11.58 6.41 10.34
N LEU A 130 10.56 6.18 9.52
CA LEU A 130 10.02 4.84 9.24
C LEU A 130 10.70 4.12 8.08
N LEU A 131 11.27 4.84 7.12
CA LEU A 131 11.91 4.25 5.94
C LEU A 131 13.29 3.61 6.21
N GLU A 132 13.97 3.98 7.29
CA GLU A 132 15.26 3.36 7.68
C GLU A 132 15.10 1.98 8.32
N LYS A 133 13.91 1.64 8.78
CA LYS A 133 13.62 0.40 9.51
C LYS A 133 13.38 -0.82 8.61
N TYR A 134 13.30 -0.61 7.29
CA TYR A 134 12.98 -1.65 6.29
C TYR A 134 14.01 -1.75 5.15
N LYS A 135 15.27 -1.32 5.42
CA LYS A 135 16.42 -1.64 4.57
C LYS A 135 16.97 -3.01 4.86
#